data_9521c4118f7df3f90959ac4956e48f32
#
_entry.id   9521c4118f7df3f90959ac4956e48f32
#
_cell.length_a   1.000
_cell.length_b   1.000
_cell.length_c   1.000
_cell.angle_alpha   90.00
_cell.angle_beta   90.00
_cell.angle_gamma   90.00
#
_symmetry.space_group_name_H-M   'P 1'
#
loop_
_entity.id
_entity.type
_entity.pdbx_description
1 polymer ?
#
loop_
_entity_poly.entity_id
_entity_poly.type
_entity_poly.pdbx_seq_one_letter_code
_entity_poly.pdbx_strand_id
1 'polypeptide(L)'
;IVEVISSGTIINSNSLNEKENNYIGVLYDFDYCFVITYCDITTGEIYSEVLERNINDIIYKIMALEIKELIVKSNIDKELLSKIKNSKIPITYQDELLTNEYTNIYDNIEDIRIITTIQNIIYYLSVVQKRNLSHFQKVIVKEREAYMEMDIHTKRNLELTECLRTKERTYSLLWLLDNTKTAMGSRKLKHFIENPLLDITKINSRYNIVSKLLEEFILADELRNNLYEVYDLERLCGRISFGSANAKDLLQLKMSLKVLPEIKDKLEKINFYDSITTLQDLYELLERSINEDAPNGLKEGYLIKEGYSKELDELKELSKGGKDFIVSFEREERERTGIKNLKVGFNKVFGYFIEVSKSNLPLITEDM
;
A
#
# COMPACT_ATOMS: atom_id res chain seq x y z
N ILE A 1 -5.26 -12.39 -19.19
CA ILE A 1 -4.24 -11.70 -18.36
C ILE A 1 -4.98 -11.25 -17.11
N VAL A 2 -4.56 -11.74 -15.96
CA VAL A 2 -5.18 -11.43 -14.66
C VAL A 2 -4.55 -10.16 -14.07
N GLU A 3 -3.25 -9.98 -14.24
CA GLU A 3 -2.49 -8.86 -13.70
C GLU A 3 -1.21 -8.65 -14.53
N VAL A 4 -0.81 -7.39 -14.70
CA VAL A 4 0.47 -7.00 -15.25
C VAL A 4 1.26 -6.33 -14.13
N ILE A 5 2.49 -6.78 -13.89
CA ILE A 5 3.36 -6.24 -12.83
C ILE A 5 4.65 -5.76 -13.49
N SER A 6 5.00 -4.51 -13.23
CA SER A 6 6.28 -3.92 -13.57
C SER A 6 7.01 -3.45 -12.31
N SER A 7 8.26 -3.02 -12.41
CA SER A 7 9.04 -2.59 -11.24
C SER A 7 8.44 -1.41 -10.48
N GLY A 8 7.75 -0.51 -11.19
CA GLY A 8 7.05 0.64 -10.60
C GLY A 8 5.64 0.32 -10.08
N THR A 9 5.09 -0.86 -10.39
CA THR A 9 3.71 -1.24 -10.04
C THR A 9 3.61 -2.40 -9.05
N ILE A 10 4.68 -2.69 -8.31
CA ILE A 10 4.70 -3.71 -7.25
C ILE A 10 3.83 -3.25 -6.08
N ILE A 11 2.90 -4.11 -5.63
CA ILE A 11 2.00 -3.86 -4.49
C ILE A 11 2.32 -4.80 -3.31
N ASN A 12 2.96 -5.94 -3.60
CA ASN A 12 3.18 -6.96 -2.59
C ASN A 12 4.14 -6.46 -1.49
N SER A 13 3.65 -6.42 -0.24
CA SER A 13 4.41 -5.97 0.93
C SER A 13 5.72 -6.72 1.15
N ASN A 14 5.80 -7.99 0.77
CA ASN A 14 7.02 -8.80 0.91
C ASN A 14 8.15 -8.34 -0.03
N SER A 15 7.84 -7.58 -1.08
CA SER A 15 8.78 -7.12 -2.10
C SER A 15 9.10 -5.63 -2.00
N LEU A 16 8.49 -4.91 -1.06
CA LEU A 16 8.63 -3.47 -0.87
C LEU A 16 9.28 -3.16 0.48
N ASN A 17 10.20 -2.19 0.49
CA ASN A 17 10.66 -1.61 1.73
C ASN A 17 9.58 -0.67 2.28
N GLU A 18 9.12 -0.92 3.51
CA GLU A 18 8.05 -0.13 4.13
C GLU A 18 8.45 1.34 4.36
N LYS A 19 9.73 1.61 4.52
CA LYS A 19 10.29 2.94 4.80
C LYS A 19 10.68 3.74 3.56
N GLU A 20 10.43 3.21 2.35
CA GLU A 20 10.77 3.82 1.07
C GLU A 20 9.57 3.89 0.15
N ASN A 21 9.54 4.90 -0.72
CA ASN A 21 8.55 5.00 -1.78
C ASN A 21 8.95 4.14 -3.00
N ASN A 22 7.95 3.69 -3.76
CA ASN A 22 8.12 2.96 -5.01
C ASN A 22 7.57 3.79 -6.17
N TYR A 23 8.35 4.77 -6.64
CA TYR A 23 7.88 5.71 -7.64
C TYR A 23 7.91 5.14 -9.06
N ILE A 24 6.78 5.33 -9.77
CA ILE A 24 6.68 5.29 -11.23
C ILE A 24 6.52 6.72 -11.75
N GLY A 25 7.16 7.04 -12.86
CA GLY A 25 7.14 8.39 -13.42
C GLY A 25 6.76 8.43 -14.90
N VAL A 26 6.21 9.55 -15.34
CA VAL A 26 5.99 9.93 -16.74
C VAL A 26 6.81 11.17 -17.04
N LEU A 27 7.54 11.15 -18.11
CA LEU A 27 8.35 12.30 -18.57
C LEU A 27 7.91 12.75 -19.97
N TYR A 28 7.54 14.02 -20.09
CA TYR A 28 7.24 14.66 -21.35
C TYR A 28 8.21 15.79 -21.66
N ASP A 29 8.68 15.84 -22.91
CA ASP A 29 9.42 16.96 -23.51
C ASP A 29 8.44 17.84 -24.29
N PHE A 30 8.29 19.09 -23.87
CA PHE A 30 7.44 20.09 -24.51
C PHE A 30 8.27 21.11 -25.33
N ASP A 31 9.44 20.71 -25.86
CA ASP A 31 10.38 21.51 -26.65
C ASP A 31 11.06 22.66 -25.90
N TYR A 32 10.39 23.28 -24.94
CA TYR A 32 10.92 24.41 -24.12
C TYR A 32 11.02 24.07 -22.62
N CYS A 33 10.40 23.01 -22.17
CA CYS A 33 10.47 22.54 -20.79
C CYS A 33 10.26 21.02 -20.72
N PHE A 34 10.71 20.42 -19.64
CA PHE A 34 10.30 19.06 -19.27
C PHE A 34 9.20 19.13 -18.22
N VAL A 35 8.27 18.17 -18.27
CA VAL A 35 7.32 17.93 -17.19
C VAL A 35 7.47 16.49 -16.74
N ILE A 36 7.71 16.31 -15.45
CA ILE A 36 7.77 15.01 -14.81
C ILE A 36 6.60 14.88 -13.83
N THR A 37 5.80 13.84 -14.02
CA THR A 37 4.77 13.43 -13.05
C THR A 37 5.14 12.06 -12.53
N TYR A 38 5.11 11.87 -11.23
CA TYR A 38 5.46 10.59 -10.61
C TYR A 38 4.56 10.30 -9.41
N CYS A 39 4.33 9.03 -9.15
CA CYS A 39 3.47 8.59 -8.07
C CYS A 39 3.98 7.29 -7.44
N ASP A 40 3.59 7.07 -6.19
CA ASP A 40 3.68 5.77 -5.54
C ASP A 40 2.27 5.16 -5.50
N ILE A 41 2.07 4.10 -6.26
CA ILE A 41 0.76 3.45 -6.37
C ILE A 41 0.30 2.82 -5.06
N THR A 42 1.22 2.53 -4.14
CA THR A 42 0.90 1.88 -2.87
C THR A 42 0.38 2.85 -1.82
N THR A 43 0.82 4.13 -1.89
CA THR A 43 0.43 5.19 -0.96
C THR A 43 -0.61 6.14 -1.56
N GLY A 44 -0.75 6.17 -2.89
CA GLY A 44 -1.62 7.08 -3.61
C GLY A 44 -1.08 8.50 -3.72
N GLU A 45 0.17 8.75 -3.30
CA GLU A 45 0.81 10.05 -3.50
C GLU A 45 1.16 10.27 -4.96
N ILE A 46 0.84 11.46 -5.47
CA ILE A 46 1.16 11.88 -6.85
C ILE A 46 1.70 13.30 -6.87
N TYR A 47 2.80 13.49 -7.59
CA TYR A 47 3.53 14.74 -7.69
C TYR A 47 3.75 15.10 -9.16
N SER A 48 3.75 16.39 -9.46
CA SER A 48 4.14 16.91 -10.77
C SER A 48 5.05 18.11 -10.64
N GLU A 49 5.99 18.25 -11.57
CA GLU A 49 6.96 19.34 -11.59
C GLU A 49 7.28 19.73 -13.02
N VAL A 50 7.31 21.05 -13.28
CA VAL A 50 7.77 21.64 -14.53
C VAL A 50 9.23 22.04 -14.37
N LEU A 51 10.09 21.55 -15.24
CA LEU A 51 11.53 21.76 -15.21
C LEU A 51 11.99 22.49 -16.47
N GLU A 52 13.04 23.31 -16.33
CA GLU A 52 13.70 23.86 -17.49
C GLU A 52 14.25 22.76 -18.41
N ARG A 53 14.34 23.06 -19.70
CA ARG A 53 14.84 22.09 -20.68
C ARG A 53 16.35 21.93 -20.59
N ASN A 54 16.80 21.27 -19.53
CA ASN A 54 18.18 20.85 -19.31
C ASN A 54 18.21 19.33 -19.11
N ILE A 55 18.85 18.63 -20.07
CA ILE A 55 18.91 17.16 -20.05
C ILE A 55 19.65 16.63 -18.82
N ASN A 56 20.67 17.30 -18.34
CA ASN A 56 21.40 16.84 -17.17
C ASN A 56 20.54 16.97 -15.89
N ASP A 57 19.85 18.10 -15.74
CA ASP A 57 19.01 18.34 -14.56
C ASP A 57 17.87 17.34 -14.47
N ILE A 58 17.22 17.02 -15.60
CA ILE A 58 16.15 16.00 -15.58
C ILE A 58 16.68 14.60 -15.25
N ILE A 59 17.86 14.23 -15.75
CA ILE A 59 18.49 12.95 -15.39
C ILE A 59 18.83 12.92 -13.91
N TYR A 60 19.41 13.97 -13.37
CA TYR A 60 19.68 14.06 -11.93
C TYR A 60 18.41 14.01 -11.10
N LYS A 61 17.33 14.63 -11.56
CA LYS A 61 16.03 14.60 -10.90
C LYS A 61 15.44 13.18 -10.85
N ILE A 62 15.43 12.47 -12.00
CA ILE A 62 14.94 11.10 -12.10
C ILE A 62 15.72 10.17 -11.17
N MET A 63 17.06 10.34 -11.12
CA MET A 63 17.91 9.53 -10.23
C MET A 63 17.69 9.89 -8.75
N ALA A 64 17.54 11.17 -8.43
CA ALA A 64 17.31 11.64 -7.06
C ALA A 64 15.94 11.23 -6.50
N LEU A 65 14.95 11.04 -7.37
CA LEU A 65 13.62 10.50 -7.00
C LEU A 65 13.61 8.98 -6.88
N GLU A 66 14.71 8.30 -7.25
CA GLU A 66 14.79 6.83 -7.24
C GLU A 66 13.65 6.16 -8.03
N ILE A 67 13.26 6.75 -9.16
CA ILE A 67 12.19 6.24 -10.00
C ILE A 67 12.50 4.81 -10.44
N LYS A 68 11.58 3.89 -10.19
CA LYS A 68 11.73 2.45 -10.47
C LYS A 68 11.27 2.08 -11.89
N GLU A 69 10.46 2.93 -12.51
CA GLU A 69 9.99 2.77 -13.88
C GLU A 69 9.67 4.14 -14.46
N LEU A 70 10.08 4.41 -15.70
CA LEU A 70 9.82 5.67 -16.38
C LEU A 70 9.05 5.43 -17.67
N ILE A 71 7.91 6.10 -17.81
CA ILE A 71 7.09 6.13 -19.00
C ILE A 71 7.50 7.33 -19.84
N VAL A 72 7.76 7.11 -21.12
CA VAL A 72 8.15 8.14 -22.09
C VAL A 72 7.42 7.98 -23.40
N LYS A 73 7.30 9.06 -24.18
CA LYS A 73 6.78 8.98 -25.55
C LYS A 73 7.79 8.32 -26.49
N SER A 74 7.32 7.66 -27.55
CA SER A 74 8.19 7.02 -28.57
C SER A 74 9.07 8.02 -29.30
N ASN A 75 8.68 9.30 -29.38
CA ASN A 75 9.39 10.38 -30.07
C ASN A 75 10.28 11.22 -29.13
N ILE A 76 10.56 10.76 -27.90
CA ILE A 76 11.44 11.46 -26.95
C ILE A 76 12.80 11.75 -27.57
N ASP A 77 13.44 12.85 -27.15
CA ASP A 77 14.79 13.23 -27.58
C ASP A 77 15.80 12.07 -27.43
N LYS A 78 16.59 11.82 -28.49
CA LYS A 78 17.52 10.67 -28.54
C LYS A 78 18.66 10.78 -27.55
N GLU A 79 19.16 11.99 -27.29
CA GLU A 79 20.25 12.21 -26.32
C GLU A 79 19.72 11.95 -24.91
N LEU A 80 18.54 12.49 -24.59
CA LEU A 80 17.88 12.24 -23.31
C LEU A 80 17.60 10.76 -23.10
N LEU A 81 17.06 10.06 -24.11
CA LEU A 81 16.80 8.64 -24.04
C LEU A 81 18.07 7.80 -23.78
N SER A 82 19.18 8.17 -24.44
CA SER A 82 20.47 7.51 -24.25
C SER A 82 20.94 7.64 -22.79
N LYS A 83 20.84 8.83 -22.21
CA LYS A 83 21.22 9.09 -20.81
C LYS A 83 20.31 8.34 -19.82
N ILE A 84 19.00 8.30 -20.07
CA ILE A 84 18.05 7.54 -19.25
C ILE A 84 18.41 6.04 -19.29
N LYS A 85 18.70 5.47 -20.48
CA LYS A 85 19.13 4.07 -20.61
C LYS A 85 20.40 3.76 -19.83
N ASN A 86 21.34 4.68 -19.79
CA ASN A 86 22.57 4.53 -19.02
C ASN A 86 22.33 4.46 -17.50
N SER A 87 21.24 5.05 -17.00
CA SER A 87 20.85 4.96 -15.59
C SER A 87 20.24 3.63 -15.19
N LYS A 88 20.02 2.72 -16.16
CA LYS A 88 19.41 1.38 -15.99
C LYS A 88 17.97 1.39 -15.42
N ILE A 89 17.27 2.51 -15.51
CA ILE A 89 15.87 2.58 -15.13
C ILE A 89 15.05 1.90 -16.24
N PRO A 90 14.13 1.00 -15.91
CA PRO A 90 13.19 0.42 -16.86
C PRO A 90 12.38 1.50 -17.56
N ILE A 91 12.29 1.42 -18.89
CA ILE A 91 11.57 2.40 -19.70
C ILE A 91 10.37 1.72 -20.37
N THR A 92 9.21 2.32 -20.17
CA THR A 92 7.98 1.95 -20.86
C THR A 92 7.64 3.02 -21.90
N TYR A 93 7.42 2.63 -23.15
CA TYR A 93 7.00 3.55 -24.20
C TYR A 93 5.49 3.62 -24.26
N GLN A 94 4.95 4.82 -24.10
CA GLN A 94 3.53 5.08 -24.22
C GLN A 94 3.31 6.41 -24.92
N ASP A 95 2.76 6.36 -26.11
CA ASP A 95 2.33 7.54 -26.82
C ASP A 95 1.05 8.09 -26.17
N GLU A 96 0.64 9.27 -26.59
CA GLU A 96 -0.41 10.05 -25.96
C GLU A 96 -1.75 9.29 -25.88
N LEU A 97 -1.99 8.67 -24.75
CA LEU A 97 -3.26 8.05 -24.41
C LEU A 97 -3.77 8.76 -23.15
N LEU A 98 -4.80 9.58 -23.35
CA LEU A 98 -5.37 10.41 -22.28
C LEU A 98 -6.67 9.79 -21.80
N THR A 99 -6.95 9.95 -20.53
CA THR A 99 -8.22 9.53 -19.92
C THR A 99 -8.84 10.68 -19.13
N ASN A 100 -10.15 10.72 -19.13
CA ASN A 100 -10.91 11.63 -18.27
C ASN A 100 -11.40 10.95 -16.99
N GLU A 101 -10.88 9.76 -16.69
CA GLU A 101 -11.15 9.10 -15.42
C GLU A 101 -10.35 9.76 -14.28
N TYR A 102 -10.83 9.64 -13.07
CA TYR A 102 -10.17 10.15 -11.85
C TYR A 102 -9.83 11.65 -11.90
N THR A 103 -10.69 12.47 -12.51
CA THR A 103 -10.47 13.93 -12.62
C THR A 103 -10.32 14.63 -11.27
N ASN A 104 -10.88 14.05 -10.22
CA ASN A 104 -10.72 14.54 -8.84
C ASN A 104 -9.26 14.61 -8.36
N ILE A 105 -8.34 13.88 -9.01
CA ILE A 105 -6.90 13.88 -8.68
C ILE A 105 -6.26 15.22 -9.11
N TYR A 106 -6.76 15.85 -10.19
CA TYR A 106 -6.16 17.03 -10.81
C TYR A 106 -7.16 18.15 -11.11
N ASP A 107 -8.32 18.16 -10.47
CA ASP A 107 -9.39 19.17 -10.65
C ASP A 107 -8.96 20.58 -10.25
N ASN A 108 -7.88 20.72 -9.49
CA ASN A 108 -7.30 21.98 -9.04
C ASN A 108 -6.13 22.49 -9.93
N ILE A 109 -5.84 21.81 -11.06
CA ILE A 109 -4.71 22.13 -11.93
C ILE A 109 -5.21 22.81 -13.21
N GLU A 110 -4.59 23.92 -13.57
CA GLU A 110 -4.90 24.68 -14.79
C GLU A 110 -3.86 24.48 -15.90
N ASP A 111 -2.62 24.11 -15.55
CA ASP A 111 -1.53 23.89 -16.52
C ASP A 111 -1.79 22.62 -17.33
N ILE A 112 -2.08 22.81 -18.62
CA ILE A 112 -2.38 21.73 -19.56
C ILE A 112 -1.23 20.74 -19.71
N ARG A 113 0.02 21.17 -19.53
CA ARG A 113 1.20 20.30 -19.63
C ARG A 113 1.22 19.30 -18.48
N ILE A 114 0.91 19.80 -17.28
CA ILE A 114 0.79 18.97 -16.07
C ILE A 114 -0.40 18.04 -16.20
N ILE A 115 -1.57 18.56 -16.60
CA ILE A 115 -2.78 17.75 -16.83
C ILE A 115 -2.46 16.60 -17.80
N THR A 116 -1.80 16.89 -18.92
CA THR A 116 -1.46 15.87 -19.93
C THR A 116 -0.59 14.75 -19.35
N THR A 117 0.42 15.07 -18.55
CA THR A 117 1.27 14.05 -17.94
C THR A 117 0.54 13.25 -16.87
N ILE A 118 -0.34 13.89 -16.10
CA ILE A 118 -1.20 13.21 -15.12
C ILE A 118 -2.17 12.25 -15.81
N GLN A 119 -2.85 12.71 -16.85
CA GLN A 119 -3.78 11.86 -17.62
C GLN A 119 -3.07 10.64 -18.24
N ASN A 120 -1.82 10.81 -18.67
CA ASN A 120 -1.03 9.71 -19.23
C ASN A 120 -0.67 8.67 -18.17
N ILE A 121 -0.20 9.09 -16.98
CA ILE A 121 0.10 8.14 -15.89
C ILE A 121 -1.16 7.45 -15.37
N ILE A 122 -2.28 8.18 -15.25
CA ILE A 122 -3.59 7.61 -14.87
C ILE A 122 -4.03 6.57 -15.91
N TYR A 123 -3.94 6.88 -17.21
CA TYR A 123 -4.26 5.93 -18.27
C TYR A 123 -3.41 4.66 -18.16
N TYR A 124 -2.11 4.81 -17.99
CA TYR A 124 -1.21 3.67 -17.82
C TYR A 124 -1.62 2.79 -16.64
N LEU A 125 -1.89 3.39 -15.51
CA LEU A 125 -2.24 2.64 -14.29
C LEU A 125 -3.64 2.04 -14.35
N SER A 126 -4.66 2.78 -14.82
CA SER A 126 -6.05 2.32 -14.81
C SER A 126 -6.38 1.39 -15.97
N VAL A 127 -5.93 1.70 -17.17
CA VAL A 127 -6.30 0.96 -18.41
C VAL A 127 -5.28 -0.13 -18.73
N VAL A 128 -3.97 0.19 -18.72
CA VAL A 128 -2.93 -0.77 -19.09
C VAL A 128 -2.65 -1.74 -17.95
N GLN A 129 -2.44 -1.22 -16.73
CA GLN A 129 -2.18 -2.00 -15.52
C GLN A 129 -3.46 -2.49 -14.83
N LYS A 130 -4.64 -2.00 -15.22
CA LYS A 130 -5.95 -2.33 -14.65
C LYS A 130 -6.05 -2.11 -13.14
N ARG A 131 -5.46 -1.01 -12.66
CA ARG A 131 -5.46 -0.64 -11.25
C ARG A 131 -6.61 0.30 -10.92
N ASN A 132 -7.21 0.11 -9.75
CA ASN A 132 -8.15 1.07 -9.19
C ASN A 132 -7.36 2.17 -8.45
N LEU A 133 -7.59 3.44 -8.81
CA LEU A 133 -6.86 4.59 -8.26
C LEU A 133 -7.70 5.43 -7.30
N SER A 134 -8.77 4.87 -6.73
CA SER A 134 -9.69 5.61 -5.84
C SER A 134 -9.04 6.13 -4.55
N HIS A 135 -7.90 5.56 -4.14
CA HIS A 135 -7.12 6.01 -2.98
C HIS A 135 -6.10 7.11 -3.30
N PHE A 136 -5.94 7.47 -4.58
CA PHE A 136 -5.02 8.53 -4.97
C PHE A 136 -5.46 9.87 -4.41
N GLN A 137 -4.47 10.61 -3.90
CA GLN A 137 -4.64 11.96 -3.38
C GLN A 137 -4.66 12.98 -4.53
N LYS A 138 -5.02 14.24 -4.21
CA LYS A 138 -4.84 15.32 -5.17
C LYS A 138 -3.37 15.51 -5.49
N VAL A 139 -3.09 15.80 -6.77
CA VAL A 139 -1.72 16.03 -7.21
C VAL A 139 -1.09 17.22 -6.50
N ILE A 140 0.14 17.04 -6.07
CA ILE A 140 0.96 18.09 -5.49
C ILE A 140 1.91 18.61 -6.57
N VAL A 141 1.69 19.84 -7.04
CA VAL A 141 2.62 20.49 -7.94
C VAL A 141 3.79 21.04 -7.11
N LYS A 142 5.01 20.58 -7.43
CA LYS A 142 6.21 21.06 -6.75
C LYS A 142 6.63 22.40 -7.34
N GLU A 143 6.55 23.43 -6.52
CA GLU A 143 7.12 24.76 -6.84
C GLU A 143 8.60 24.75 -6.49
N ARG A 144 9.45 25.14 -7.44
CA ARG A 144 10.91 25.22 -7.25
C ARG A 144 11.31 26.08 -6.06
N GLU A 145 10.61 27.19 -5.86
CA GLU A 145 10.93 28.18 -4.84
C GLU A 145 10.57 27.74 -3.40
N ALA A 146 9.82 26.65 -3.22
CA ALA A 146 9.38 26.20 -1.89
C ALA A 146 10.45 25.46 -1.10
N TYR A 147 11.44 24.87 -1.78
CA TYR A 147 12.45 24.00 -1.19
C TYR A 147 13.86 24.36 -1.64
N MET A 148 14.84 24.12 -0.75
CA MET A 148 16.24 24.23 -1.10
C MET A 148 16.61 23.17 -2.14
N GLU A 149 17.05 23.63 -3.32
CA GLU A 149 17.54 22.72 -4.35
C GLU A 149 18.88 22.11 -3.92
N MET A 150 18.92 20.79 -3.87
CA MET A 150 20.13 20.01 -3.66
C MET A 150 20.27 18.99 -4.78
N ASP A 151 21.40 19.05 -5.50
CA ASP A 151 21.70 18.05 -6.50
C ASP A 151 22.03 16.69 -5.87
N ILE A 152 22.06 15.65 -6.69
CA ILE A 152 22.33 14.29 -6.23
C ILE A 152 23.73 14.14 -5.61
N HIS A 153 24.72 14.91 -6.10
CA HIS A 153 26.08 14.86 -5.56
C HIS A 153 26.13 15.50 -4.18
N THR A 154 25.44 16.62 -3.99
CA THR A 154 25.28 17.28 -2.69
C THR A 154 24.59 16.34 -1.69
N LYS A 155 23.43 15.77 -2.04
CA LYS A 155 22.72 14.81 -1.17
C LYS A 155 23.60 13.64 -0.78
N ARG A 156 24.32 13.09 -1.75
CA ARG A 156 25.23 11.95 -1.55
C ARG A 156 26.44 12.32 -0.71
N ASN A 157 27.10 13.45 -1.01
CA ASN A 157 28.33 13.87 -0.31
C ASN A 157 28.03 14.26 1.15
N LEU A 158 26.83 14.75 1.44
CA LEU A 158 26.36 15.02 2.79
C LEU A 158 25.82 13.75 3.51
N GLU A 159 25.83 12.60 2.84
CA GLU A 159 25.31 11.33 3.38
C GLU A 159 23.92 11.47 4.00
N LEU A 160 23.00 12.18 3.32
CA LEU A 160 21.69 12.48 3.87
C LEU A 160 20.84 11.23 4.09
N THR A 161 20.81 10.33 3.11
CA THR A 161 19.96 9.13 3.13
C THR A 161 20.75 7.82 3.05
N GLU A 162 21.96 7.88 2.50
CA GLU A 162 22.86 6.73 2.33
C GLU A 162 24.28 7.09 2.71
N CYS A 163 25.03 6.15 3.27
CA CYS A 163 26.47 6.27 3.50
C CYS A 163 27.24 6.13 2.19
N LEU A 164 28.20 7.00 1.96
CA LEU A 164 29.05 7.01 0.74
C LEU A 164 29.81 5.69 0.54
N ARG A 165 30.29 5.10 1.62
CA ARG A 165 31.15 3.93 1.60
C ARG A 165 30.40 2.64 1.37
N THR A 166 29.29 2.42 2.10
CA THR A 166 28.52 1.17 2.09
C THR A 166 27.33 1.22 1.13
N LYS A 167 26.89 2.42 0.76
CA LYS A 167 25.64 2.68 0.04
C LYS A 167 24.40 2.09 0.74
N GLU A 168 24.49 1.99 2.05
CA GLU A 168 23.41 1.57 2.92
C GLU A 168 22.88 2.78 3.70
N ARG A 169 21.67 2.66 4.20
CA ARG A 169 21.07 3.69 5.06
C ARG A 169 21.85 3.89 6.36
N THR A 170 22.49 2.83 6.89
CA THR A 170 23.26 2.85 8.13
C THR A 170 24.38 3.88 8.07
N TYR A 171 24.51 4.68 9.13
CA TYR A 171 25.44 5.81 9.27
C TYR A 171 25.13 7.06 8.43
N SER A 172 23.97 7.13 7.76
CA SER A 172 23.50 8.38 7.15
C SER A 172 22.82 9.29 8.17
N LEU A 173 22.56 10.56 7.77
CA LEU A 173 21.79 11.50 8.59
C LEU A 173 20.39 10.97 8.87
N LEU A 174 19.72 10.40 7.87
CA LEU A 174 18.40 9.78 8.01
C LEU A 174 18.43 8.64 9.02
N TRP A 175 19.44 7.79 9.01
CA TRP A 175 19.57 6.70 9.97
C TRP A 175 19.72 7.22 11.41
N LEU A 176 20.50 8.29 11.61
CA LEU A 176 20.68 8.90 12.93
C LEU A 176 19.38 9.52 13.47
N LEU A 177 18.61 10.18 12.62
CA LEU A 177 17.42 10.93 13.01
C LEU A 177 16.14 10.09 13.05
N ASP A 178 16.08 8.95 12.35
CA ASP A 178 14.84 8.17 12.24
C ASP A 178 14.52 7.39 13.52
N ASN A 179 13.84 8.09 14.41
CA ASN A 179 13.19 7.52 15.58
C ASN A 179 11.66 7.45 15.43
N THR A 180 11.17 7.56 14.20
CA THR A 180 9.74 7.51 13.90
C THR A 180 9.12 6.17 14.31
N LYS A 181 7.84 6.18 14.66
CA LYS A 181 7.10 4.99 15.12
C LYS A 181 6.26 4.35 14.03
N THR A 182 6.07 5.05 12.90
CA THR A 182 5.29 4.56 11.76
C THR A 182 6.13 4.57 10.49
N ALA A 183 5.82 3.68 9.55
CA ALA A 183 6.47 3.67 8.23
C ALA A 183 6.18 4.98 7.46
N MET A 184 4.96 5.51 7.56
CA MET A 184 4.55 6.80 7.00
C MET A 184 5.44 7.94 7.55
N GLY A 185 5.69 7.95 8.86
CA GLY A 185 6.58 8.92 9.51
C GLY A 185 8.01 8.84 9.00
N SER A 186 8.54 7.64 8.78
CA SER A 186 9.89 7.44 8.22
C SER A 186 9.99 7.97 6.77
N ARG A 187 9.00 7.69 5.91
CA ARG A 187 8.93 8.27 4.56
C ARG A 187 8.85 9.79 4.60
N LYS A 188 8.04 10.34 5.50
CA LYS A 188 7.90 11.79 5.67
C LYS A 188 9.19 12.45 6.17
N LEU A 189 9.91 11.80 7.10
CA LEU A 189 11.21 12.28 7.57
C LEU A 189 12.25 12.27 6.45
N LYS A 190 12.33 11.20 5.65
CA LYS A 190 13.19 11.15 4.45
C LYS A 190 12.88 12.33 3.52
N HIS A 191 11.59 12.56 3.24
CA HIS A 191 11.16 13.68 2.41
C HIS A 191 11.58 15.04 3.00
N PHE A 192 11.51 15.23 4.31
CA PHE A 192 11.92 16.49 4.96
C PHE A 192 13.43 16.74 4.85
N ILE A 193 14.24 15.69 4.99
CA ILE A 193 15.70 15.76 4.86
C ILE A 193 16.11 16.07 3.43
N GLU A 194 15.46 15.43 2.45
CA GLU A 194 15.78 15.59 1.03
C GLU A 194 15.24 16.90 0.42
N ASN A 195 14.24 17.52 1.05
CA ASN A 195 13.57 18.73 0.58
C ASN A 195 13.43 19.74 1.74
N PRO A 196 14.53 20.40 2.15
CA PRO A 196 14.48 21.42 3.18
C PRO A 196 13.65 22.63 2.73
N LEU A 197 12.83 23.15 3.64
CA LEU A 197 12.00 24.33 3.37
C LEU A 197 12.87 25.60 3.28
N LEU A 198 12.47 26.54 2.43
CA LEU A 198 13.02 27.92 2.35
C LEU A 198 12.14 28.93 3.07
N ASP A 199 10.85 28.67 3.20
CA ASP A 199 9.90 29.55 3.86
C ASP A 199 10.08 29.55 5.38
N ILE A 200 10.56 30.68 5.92
CA ILE A 200 10.83 30.87 7.34
C ILE A 200 9.54 30.67 8.17
N THR A 201 8.39 31.04 7.67
CA THR A 201 7.11 30.90 8.39
C THR A 201 6.77 29.42 8.59
N LYS A 202 6.92 28.63 7.52
CA LYS A 202 6.72 27.17 7.58
C LYS A 202 7.75 26.47 8.47
N ILE A 203 9.00 26.91 8.44
CA ILE A 203 10.09 26.41 9.31
C ILE A 203 9.73 26.68 10.78
N ASN A 204 9.39 27.93 11.11
CA ASN A 204 9.04 28.29 12.47
C ASN A 204 7.77 27.58 12.97
N SER A 205 6.79 27.35 12.10
CA SER A 205 5.62 26.55 12.45
C SER A 205 6.01 25.13 12.89
N ARG A 206 6.94 24.46 12.18
CA ARG A 206 7.47 23.16 12.61
C ARG A 206 8.22 23.24 13.93
N TYR A 207 9.08 24.24 14.12
CA TYR A 207 9.82 24.43 15.37
C TYR A 207 8.90 24.66 16.56
N ASN A 208 7.80 25.40 16.39
CA ASN A 208 6.82 25.64 17.43
C ASN A 208 6.17 24.34 17.91
N ILE A 209 5.86 23.41 16.99
CA ILE A 209 5.31 22.10 17.35
C ILE A 209 6.34 21.28 18.12
N VAL A 210 7.60 21.25 17.63
CA VAL A 210 8.70 20.54 18.30
C VAL A 210 8.95 21.10 19.72
N SER A 211 8.96 22.44 19.87
CA SER A 211 9.14 23.08 21.19
C SER A 211 8.04 22.69 22.18
N LYS A 212 6.77 22.71 21.74
CA LYS A 212 5.65 22.27 22.59
C LYS A 212 5.78 20.80 23.02
N LEU A 213 6.19 19.92 22.10
CA LEU A 213 6.40 18.51 22.42
C LEU A 213 7.59 18.30 23.37
N LEU A 214 8.61 19.17 23.36
CA LEU A 214 9.73 19.14 24.29
C LEU A 214 9.34 19.65 25.67
N GLU A 215 8.47 20.65 25.76
CA GLU A 215 7.92 21.18 27.01
C GLU A 215 6.98 20.15 27.68
N GLU A 216 6.16 19.47 26.88
CA GLU A 216 5.18 18.47 27.30
C GLU A 216 5.69 17.03 27.08
N PHE A 217 6.84 16.69 27.69
CA PHE A 217 7.56 15.44 27.40
C PHE A 217 6.74 14.19 27.75
N ILE A 218 5.87 14.22 28.78
CA ILE A 218 4.99 13.10 29.13
C ILE A 218 3.98 12.86 28.01
N LEU A 219 3.32 13.92 27.53
CA LEU A 219 2.40 13.86 26.41
C LEU A 219 3.10 13.38 25.12
N ALA A 220 4.33 13.84 24.89
CA ALA A 220 5.12 13.39 23.74
C ALA A 220 5.45 11.89 23.81
N ASP A 221 5.73 11.35 24.98
CA ASP A 221 5.99 9.91 25.16
C ASP A 221 4.70 9.09 24.99
N GLU A 222 3.60 9.53 25.58
CA GLU A 222 2.29 8.92 25.35
C GLU A 222 1.89 8.93 23.87
N LEU A 223 2.12 10.05 23.15
CA LEU A 223 1.87 10.14 21.73
C LEU A 223 2.72 9.16 20.92
N ARG A 224 4.00 8.98 21.29
CA ARG A 224 4.87 7.97 20.69
C ARG A 224 4.34 6.55 20.87
N ASN A 225 3.81 6.24 22.05
CA ASN A 225 3.23 4.93 22.34
C ASN A 225 1.97 4.69 21.52
N ASN A 226 1.08 5.67 21.41
CA ASN A 226 -0.08 5.58 20.53
C ASN A 226 0.33 5.41 19.05
N LEU A 227 1.32 6.16 18.56
CA LEU A 227 1.80 6.04 17.18
C LEU A 227 2.43 4.68 16.88
N TYR A 228 2.98 3.99 17.87
CA TYR A 228 3.51 2.63 17.69
C TYR A 228 2.42 1.61 17.34
N GLU A 229 1.16 1.86 17.73
CA GLU A 229 0.02 1.01 17.41
C GLU A 229 -0.61 1.35 16.05
N VAL A 230 -0.16 2.41 15.38
CA VAL A 230 -0.66 2.82 14.07
C VAL A 230 0.13 2.13 12.96
N TYR A 231 -0.54 1.30 12.20
CA TYR A 231 0.00 0.63 11.01
C TYR A 231 0.10 1.60 9.81
N ASP A 232 0.64 1.13 8.70
CA ASP A 232 0.79 1.91 7.48
C ASP A 232 -0.56 2.11 6.77
N LEU A 233 -1.30 3.13 7.20
CA LEU A 233 -2.63 3.44 6.69
C LEU A 233 -2.63 3.75 5.19
N GLU A 234 -1.59 4.40 4.66
CA GLU A 234 -1.48 4.71 3.24
C GLU A 234 -1.46 3.42 2.42
N ARG A 235 -0.59 2.48 2.78
CA ARG A 235 -0.49 1.19 2.08
C ARG A 235 -1.67 0.26 2.34
N LEU A 236 -2.30 0.34 3.50
CA LEU A 236 -3.55 -0.38 3.78
C LEU A 236 -4.67 0.10 2.85
N CYS A 237 -4.85 1.41 2.70
CA CYS A 237 -5.81 1.99 1.77
C CYS A 237 -5.53 1.55 0.32
N GLY A 238 -4.27 1.56 -0.10
CA GLY A 238 -3.86 1.06 -1.43
C GLY A 238 -4.28 -0.40 -1.64
N ARG A 239 -3.98 -1.30 -0.70
CA ARG A 239 -4.37 -2.73 -0.80
C ARG A 239 -5.89 -2.93 -0.83
N ILE A 240 -6.63 -2.15 -0.06
CA ILE A 240 -8.10 -2.18 -0.07
C ILE A 240 -8.63 -1.75 -1.45
N SER A 241 -8.13 -0.65 -2.00
CA SER A 241 -8.53 -0.14 -3.32
C SER A 241 -8.23 -1.13 -4.45
N PHE A 242 -7.12 -1.86 -4.36
CA PHE A 242 -6.76 -2.89 -5.33
C PHE A 242 -7.52 -4.20 -5.15
N GLY A 243 -8.33 -4.35 -4.09
CA GLY A 243 -9.00 -5.61 -3.76
C GLY A 243 -8.05 -6.74 -3.35
N SER A 244 -6.83 -6.42 -2.95
CA SER A 244 -5.79 -7.36 -2.51
C SER A 244 -5.69 -7.48 -0.98
N ALA A 245 -6.45 -6.66 -0.25
CA ALA A 245 -6.49 -6.70 1.20
C ALA A 245 -7.06 -8.02 1.73
N ASN A 246 -6.49 -8.50 2.81
CA ASN A 246 -6.97 -9.68 3.54
C ASN A 246 -7.54 -9.29 4.92
N ALA A 247 -8.04 -10.26 5.67
CA ALA A 247 -8.62 -9.99 6.99
C ALA A 247 -7.62 -9.40 7.98
N LYS A 248 -6.33 -9.76 7.91
CA LYS A 248 -5.30 -9.17 8.77
C LYS A 248 -5.03 -7.72 8.44
N ASP A 249 -5.09 -7.32 7.17
CA ASP A 249 -5.00 -5.93 6.77
C ASP A 249 -6.16 -5.10 7.37
N LEU A 250 -7.37 -5.66 7.40
CA LEU A 250 -8.52 -5.02 8.03
C LEU A 250 -8.41 -4.96 9.56
N LEU A 251 -7.82 -5.97 10.19
CA LEU A 251 -7.50 -5.93 11.62
C LEU A 251 -6.44 -4.88 11.94
N GLN A 252 -5.39 -4.73 11.13
CA GLN A 252 -4.40 -3.67 11.28
C GLN A 252 -5.03 -2.28 11.12
N LEU A 253 -5.95 -2.12 10.15
CA LEU A 253 -6.73 -0.90 10.01
C LEU A 253 -7.58 -0.64 11.27
N LYS A 254 -8.31 -1.64 11.76
CA LYS A 254 -9.09 -1.56 13.00
C LYS A 254 -8.23 -1.11 14.19
N MET A 255 -7.06 -1.73 14.39
CA MET A 255 -6.14 -1.36 15.48
C MET A 255 -5.65 0.08 15.36
N SER A 256 -5.32 0.52 14.15
CA SER A 256 -4.93 1.91 13.90
C SER A 256 -6.06 2.90 14.21
N LEU A 257 -7.29 2.60 13.75
CA LEU A 257 -8.46 3.46 13.99
C LEU A 257 -8.80 3.56 15.49
N LYS A 258 -8.56 2.51 16.26
CA LYS A 258 -8.83 2.45 17.70
C LYS A 258 -8.10 3.55 18.47
N VAL A 259 -6.86 3.85 18.11
CA VAL A 259 -6.01 4.82 18.82
C VAL A 259 -6.11 6.25 18.30
N LEU A 260 -6.76 6.47 17.14
CA LEU A 260 -6.89 7.83 16.56
C LEU A 260 -7.58 8.84 17.48
N PRO A 261 -8.66 8.51 18.24
CA PRO A 261 -9.27 9.47 19.15
C PRO A 261 -8.29 9.98 20.22
N GLU A 262 -7.45 9.11 20.78
CA GLU A 262 -6.45 9.48 21.78
C GLU A 262 -5.35 10.34 21.18
N ILE A 263 -4.89 10.01 19.96
CA ILE A 263 -3.91 10.81 19.22
C ILE A 263 -4.46 12.21 18.99
N LYS A 264 -5.71 12.30 18.52
CA LYS A 264 -6.39 13.58 18.28
C LYS A 264 -6.45 14.45 19.54
N ASP A 265 -6.91 13.88 20.67
CA ASP A 265 -6.99 14.58 21.96
C ASP A 265 -5.61 15.13 22.40
N LYS A 266 -4.55 14.36 22.24
CA LYS A 266 -3.18 14.77 22.57
C LYS A 266 -2.67 15.87 21.66
N LEU A 267 -2.95 15.81 20.37
CA LEU A 267 -2.56 16.85 19.41
C LEU A 267 -3.31 18.16 19.64
N GLU A 268 -4.59 18.11 20.01
CA GLU A 268 -5.37 19.30 20.39
C GLU A 268 -4.78 20.00 21.62
N LYS A 269 -4.27 19.28 22.60
CA LYS A 269 -3.60 19.85 23.79
C LYS A 269 -2.37 20.69 23.46
N ILE A 270 -1.64 20.35 22.41
CA ILE A 270 -0.50 21.14 21.93
C ILE A 270 -0.88 22.17 20.86
N ASN A 271 -2.17 22.40 20.65
CA ASN A 271 -2.71 23.28 19.62
C ASN A 271 -2.26 22.91 18.20
N PHE A 272 -2.19 21.61 17.91
CA PHE A 272 -2.01 21.09 16.56
C PHE A 272 -3.39 20.80 16.00
N TYR A 273 -3.86 21.65 15.11
CA TYR A 273 -5.26 21.64 14.62
C TYR A 273 -5.42 21.02 13.22
N ASP A 274 -4.47 20.24 12.76
CA ASP A 274 -4.70 19.45 11.55
C ASP A 274 -5.84 18.47 11.79
N SER A 275 -6.83 18.48 10.91
CA SER A 275 -8.08 17.73 11.09
C SER A 275 -7.84 16.23 11.00
N ILE A 276 -7.75 15.56 12.14
CA ILE A 276 -7.79 14.10 12.19
C ILE A 276 -9.24 13.65 12.31
N THR A 277 -9.73 12.94 11.29
CA THR A 277 -11.02 12.25 11.35
C THR A 277 -10.82 10.88 11.99
N THR A 278 -11.56 10.58 13.03
CA THR A 278 -11.39 9.35 13.82
C THR A 278 -12.09 8.14 13.21
N LEU A 279 -12.99 8.33 12.23
CA LEU A 279 -13.71 7.27 11.51
C LEU A 279 -14.30 6.20 12.43
N GLN A 280 -14.99 6.63 13.48
CA GLN A 280 -15.52 5.77 14.53
C GLN A 280 -16.52 4.72 14.00
N ASP A 281 -17.34 5.10 13.04
CA ASP A 281 -18.29 4.23 12.35
C ASP A 281 -17.59 3.07 11.62
N LEU A 282 -16.45 3.35 10.98
CA LEU A 282 -15.64 2.33 10.32
C LEU A 282 -14.96 1.41 11.35
N TYR A 283 -14.44 1.97 12.45
CA TYR A 283 -13.90 1.18 13.54
C TYR A 283 -14.95 0.18 14.07
N GLU A 284 -16.15 0.67 14.37
CA GLU A 284 -17.25 -0.16 14.88
C GLU A 284 -17.69 -1.24 13.87
N LEU A 285 -17.70 -0.90 12.56
CA LEU A 285 -17.98 -1.87 11.51
C LEU A 285 -16.96 -3.01 11.52
N LEU A 286 -15.67 -2.69 11.55
CA LEU A 286 -14.59 -3.67 11.57
C LEU A 286 -14.61 -4.51 12.85
N GLU A 287 -14.87 -3.87 14.00
CA GLU A 287 -14.94 -4.53 15.31
C GLU A 287 -16.04 -5.61 15.36
N ARG A 288 -17.22 -5.32 14.83
CA ARG A 288 -18.34 -6.27 14.82
C ARG A 288 -18.27 -7.31 13.70
N SER A 289 -17.51 -7.06 12.64
CA SER A 289 -17.55 -7.91 11.43
C SER A 289 -16.36 -8.86 11.29
N ILE A 290 -15.15 -8.44 11.65
CA ILE A 290 -13.93 -9.22 11.36
C ILE A 290 -13.52 -10.05 12.58
N ASN A 291 -13.24 -11.34 12.33
CA ASN A 291 -12.74 -12.23 13.37
C ASN A 291 -11.28 -11.88 13.74
N GLU A 292 -10.98 -11.81 15.03
CA GLU A 292 -9.64 -11.47 15.53
C GLU A 292 -8.59 -12.53 15.19
N ASP A 293 -9.01 -13.80 15.14
CA ASP A 293 -8.18 -14.94 14.78
C ASP A 293 -8.28 -15.29 13.27
N ALA A 294 -8.68 -14.30 12.44
CA ALA A 294 -8.84 -14.53 11.02
C ALA A 294 -7.53 -15.02 10.36
N PRO A 295 -7.59 -16.08 9.53
CA PRO A 295 -6.43 -16.56 8.79
C PRO A 295 -6.00 -15.60 7.69
N ASN A 296 -4.78 -15.79 7.16
CA ASN A 296 -4.27 -14.98 6.06
C ASN A 296 -5.00 -15.21 4.74
N GLY A 297 -5.44 -16.45 4.51
CA GLY A 297 -6.03 -16.87 3.23
C GLY A 297 -7.55 -16.77 3.23
N LEU A 298 -8.11 -16.12 2.20
CA LEU A 298 -9.57 -16.03 2.03
C LEU A 298 -10.24 -17.41 1.91
N LYS A 299 -9.52 -18.40 1.39
CA LYS A 299 -10.04 -19.77 1.18
C LYS A 299 -10.16 -20.59 2.45
N GLU A 300 -9.50 -20.19 3.53
CA GLU A 300 -9.50 -20.91 4.80
C GLU A 300 -10.82 -20.72 5.57
N GLY A 301 -11.59 -19.69 5.23
CA GLY A 301 -12.83 -19.35 5.93
C GLY A 301 -12.57 -18.65 7.28
N TYR A 302 -13.60 -18.58 8.12
CA TYR A 302 -13.55 -17.98 9.47
C TYR A 302 -13.10 -16.51 9.54
N LEU A 303 -13.31 -15.76 8.46
CA LEU A 303 -12.93 -14.36 8.36
C LEU A 303 -13.89 -13.44 9.10
N ILE A 304 -15.18 -13.79 9.08
CA ILE A 304 -16.27 -12.97 9.64
C ILE A 304 -16.66 -13.51 11.01
N LYS A 305 -16.84 -12.59 11.98
CA LYS A 305 -17.31 -12.91 13.33
C LYS A 305 -18.67 -13.61 13.29
N GLU A 306 -18.87 -14.52 14.23
CA GLU A 306 -20.16 -15.14 14.48
C GLU A 306 -21.15 -14.08 15.00
N GLY A 307 -22.40 -14.15 14.56
CA GLY A 307 -23.43 -13.16 14.87
C GLY A 307 -23.46 -11.94 13.96
N TYR A 308 -22.48 -11.75 13.04
CA TYR A 308 -22.49 -10.63 12.10
C TYR A 308 -23.49 -10.84 10.95
N SER A 309 -23.55 -12.05 10.39
CA SER A 309 -24.48 -12.42 9.32
C SER A 309 -25.18 -13.72 9.67
N LYS A 310 -26.51 -13.64 9.89
CA LYS A 310 -27.34 -14.83 10.18
C LYS A 310 -27.25 -15.88 9.09
N GLU A 311 -27.26 -15.46 7.83
CA GLU A 311 -27.15 -16.36 6.67
C GLU A 311 -25.82 -17.12 6.68
N LEU A 312 -24.71 -16.44 6.99
CA LEU A 312 -23.40 -17.07 7.08
C LEU A 312 -23.32 -18.03 8.27
N ASP A 313 -23.91 -17.67 9.39
CA ASP A 313 -23.92 -18.52 10.60
C ASP A 313 -24.74 -19.79 10.37
N GLU A 314 -25.93 -19.68 9.73
CA GLU A 314 -26.73 -20.85 9.31
C GLU A 314 -25.93 -21.75 8.35
N LEU A 315 -25.23 -21.21 7.37
CA LEU A 315 -24.37 -21.98 6.46
C LEU A 315 -23.20 -22.66 7.19
N LYS A 316 -22.61 -22.00 8.19
CA LYS A 316 -21.56 -22.59 9.03
C LYS A 316 -22.09 -23.74 9.89
N GLU A 317 -23.29 -23.58 10.46
CA GLU A 317 -23.96 -24.65 11.24
C GLU A 317 -24.29 -25.85 10.35
N LEU A 318 -24.86 -25.61 9.16
CA LEU A 318 -25.12 -26.68 8.19
C LEU A 318 -23.84 -27.42 7.78
N SER A 319 -22.75 -26.69 7.60
CA SER A 319 -21.44 -27.27 7.26
C SER A 319 -20.85 -28.09 8.41
N LYS A 320 -21.00 -27.66 9.65
CA LYS A 320 -20.59 -28.41 10.85
C LYS A 320 -21.49 -29.60 11.05
N GLY A 321 -22.82 -29.40 11.02
CA GLY A 321 -23.80 -30.47 11.16
C GLY A 321 -23.63 -31.56 10.10
N GLY A 322 -23.29 -31.19 8.86
CA GLY A 322 -22.98 -32.17 7.81
C GLY A 322 -21.74 -33.02 8.12
N LYS A 323 -20.71 -32.46 8.70
CA LYS A 323 -19.50 -33.21 9.13
C LYS A 323 -19.82 -34.15 10.29
N ASP A 324 -20.54 -33.67 11.29
CA ASP A 324 -20.94 -34.46 12.45
C ASP A 324 -21.89 -35.60 12.05
N PHE A 325 -22.80 -35.34 11.11
CA PHE A 325 -23.65 -36.37 10.52
C PHE A 325 -22.84 -37.44 9.81
N ILE A 326 -21.85 -37.11 9.02
CA ILE A 326 -20.99 -38.07 8.33
C ILE A 326 -20.19 -38.90 9.33
N VAL A 327 -19.68 -38.31 10.41
CA VAL A 327 -18.96 -39.04 11.46
C VAL A 327 -19.87 -39.96 12.23
N SER A 328 -21.09 -39.53 12.56
CA SER A 328 -22.09 -40.39 13.23
C SER A 328 -22.54 -41.54 12.32
N PHE A 329 -22.78 -41.21 11.04
CA PHE A 329 -23.15 -42.21 10.02
C PHE A 329 -22.03 -43.25 9.81
N GLU A 330 -20.78 -42.82 9.72
CA GLU A 330 -19.63 -43.73 9.62
C GLU A 330 -19.53 -44.66 10.83
N ARG A 331 -19.82 -44.15 12.03
CA ARG A 331 -19.85 -44.98 13.26
C ARG A 331 -20.99 -45.95 13.28
N GLU A 332 -22.20 -45.50 12.94
CA GLU A 332 -23.40 -46.34 12.87
C GLU A 332 -23.22 -47.47 11.85
N GLU A 333 -22.70 -47.18 10.67
CA GLU A 333 -22.43 -48.15 9.63
C GLU A 333 -21.33 -49.16 10.01
N ARG A 334 -20.30 -48.71 10.74
CA ARG A 334 -19.30 -49.63 11.31
C ARG A 334 -19.89 -50.60 12.33
N GLU A 335 -20.80 -50.11 13.18
CA GLU A 335 -21.49 -50.93 14.17
C GLU A 335 -22.47 -51.88 13.51
N ARG A 336 -23.24 -51.43 12.52
CA ARG A 336 -24.22 -52.24 11.78
C ARG A 336 -23.56 -53.35 10.96
N THR A 337 -22.48 -53.05 10.29
CA THR A 337 -21.81 -53.98 9.36
C THR A 337 -20.72 -54.81 10.01
N GLY A 338 -20.23 -54.43 11.17
CA GLY A 338 -19.08 -55.03 11.83
C GLY A 338 -17.74 -54.73 11.15
N ILE A 339 -17.71 -53.88 10.12
CA ILE A 339 -16.54 -53.53 9.33
C ILE A 339 -15.77 -52.37 10.02
N LYS A 340 -14.80 -52.70 10.84
CA LYS A 340 -14.02 -51.72 11.62
C LYS A 340 -13.30 -50.65 10.80
N ASN A 341 -12.94 -50.94 9.56
CA ASN A 341 -12.17 -50.07 8.68
C ASN A 341 -13.04 -49.36 7.61
N LEU A 342 -14.35 -49.36 7.76
CA LEU A 342 -15.25 -48.61 6.89
C LEU A 342 -14.97 -47.11 7.06
N LYS A 343 -14.85 -46.36 5.95
CA LYS A 343 -14.69 -44.92 5.92
C LYS A 343 -15.68 -44.29 4.96
N VAL A 344 -16.17 -43.12 5.30
CA VAL A 344 -16.94 -42.28 4.38
C VAL A 344 -16.01 -41.23 3.79
N GLY A 345 -15.87 -41.25 2.49
CA GLY A 345 -15.03 -40.30 1.74
C GLY A 345 -15.88 -39.37 0.87
N PHE A 346 -15.31 -38.29 0.42
CA PHE A 346 -15.90 -37.37 -0.55
C PHE A 346 -14.99 -37.18 -1.76
N ASN A 347 -15.57 -37.30 -2.94
CA ASN A 347 -14.87 -37.00 -4.20
C ASN A 347 -15.72 -36.03 -5.03
N LYS A 348 -15.07 -35.01 -5.63
CA LYS A 348 -15.77 -33.99 -6.43
C LYS A 348 -16.52 -34.55 -7.65
N VAL A 349 -16.14 -35.77 -8.13
CA VAL A 349 -16.77 -36.40 -9.30
C VAL A 349 -17.95 -37.28 -8.89
N PHE A 350 -17.80 -38.04 -7.81
CA PHE A 350 -18.77 -39.07 -7.38
C PHE A 350 -19.60 -38.66 -6.15
N GLY A 351 -19.27 -37.55 -5.51
CA GLY A 351 -19.90 -37.13 -4.26
C GLY A 351 -19.37 -37.90 -3.07
N TYR A 352 -20.27 -38.21 -2.09
CA TYR A 352 -19.95 -39.04 -0.95
C TYR A 352 -19.95 -40.50 -1.34
N PHE A 353 -18.97 -41.25 -0.82
CA PHE A 353 -18.87 -42.70 -1.05
C PHE A 353 -18.35 -43.40 0.20
N ILE A 354 -18.73 -44.69 0.33
CA ILE A 354 -18.26 -45.58 1.40
C ILE A 354 -17.09 -46.39 0.88
N GLU A 355 -15.97 -46.34 1.60
CA GLU A 355 -14.77 -47.12 1.28
C GLU A 355 -14.61 -48.29 2.23
N VAL A 356 -14.49 -49.48 1.67
CA VAL A 356 -14.30 -50.74 2.40
C VAL A 356 -13.10 -51.48 1.82
N SER A 357 -12.25 -52.03 2.69
CA SER A 357 -11.08 -52.81 2.24
C SER A 357 -11.53 -54.12 1.58
N LYS A 358 -10.77 -54.57 0.57
CA LYS A 358 -11.08 -55.82 -0.18
C LYS A 358 -11.28 -57.05 0.71
N SER A 359 -10.60 -57.11 1.85
CA SER A 359 -10.75 -58.19 2.83
C SER A 359 -12.14 -58.26 3.49
N ASN A 360 -12.88 -57.17 3.50
CA ASN A 360 -14.20 -57.06 4.13
C ASN A 360 -15.35 -57.05 3.11
N LEU A 361 -15.08 -57.29 1.83
CA LEU A 361 -16.11 -57.43 0.79
C LEU A 361 -17.20 -58.47 1.11
N PRO A 362 -16.91 -59.63 1.75
CA PRO A 362 -17.95 -60.59 2.11
C PRO A 362 -18.92 -60.09 3.18
N LEU A 363 -18.61 -59.02 3.87
CA LEU A 363 -19.47 -58.42 4.92
C LEU A 363 -20.38 -57.31 4.38
N ILE A 364 -20.27 -56.97 3.08
CA ILE A 364 -21.16 -56.01 2.43
C ILE A 364 -22.53 -56.65 2.20
N THR A 365 -23.56 -55.97 2.65
CA THR A 365 -24.95 -56.38 2.44
C THR A 365 -25.53 -55.70 1.19
N GLU A 366 -26.59 -56.29 0.60
CA GLU A 366 -27.21 -55.74 -0.65
C GLU A 366 -27.75 -54.31 -0.49
N ASP A 367 -27.96 -53.83 0.73
CA ASP A 367 -28.44 -52.50 1.06
C ASP A 367 -27.31 -51.44 1.13
N MET A 368 -26.07 -51.81 0.93
CA MET A 368 -24.89 -50.91 0.85
C MET A 368 -24.50 -50.59 -0.57
#